data_77cd15b8e9e0d9611176534908968a54
#
_entry.id   77cd15b8e9e0d9611176534908968a54
#
_cell.length_a   1.000
_cell.length_b   1.000
_cell.length_c   1.000
_cell.angle_alpha   90.00
_cell.angle_beta   90.00
_cell.angle_gamma   90.00
#
_symmetry.space_group_name_H-M   'P 1'
#
loop_
_entity.id
_entity.type
_entity.pdbx_description
1 polymer ?
#
loop_
_entity_poly.entity_id
_entity_poly.type
_entity_poly.pdbx_seq_one_letter_code
_entity_poly.pdbx_strand_id
1 'polypeptide(L)'
;MNTTTLTLNESWLSRRNLFDWVFAALVVAGGLFAFARYAGSMDYYEKPILIAAVIATIAIGWFWRPLRVLAIVVAAASLLAIASYQGDLARADTVFWLKYFLSSQSAILWMSVLFFMSTLFYWLGFFGGKQADTFDAIGSRLAWAAVTMALIGTMVRWYESHQLGPDIGHIPVSNLYEVFVLFCWLTAVFYLYFEERYGTRALGAFVMLVVSAAVGFLLWYTIVREAHEIQPLVPALQSWWMKLHVPANFIGYGTFALAAMVAFAYLIKEQAEEKRWYKLTPIWLLGVALCFVPVAFRQRVQEAGGSYWVIYAGISALIAAGILLGRKRIAARLPANEVLDDVMYKSITVGFAFFTIATVLGALWAADAWGGYWSWDPKETWALIVWLNYAAWLHMRLMSGLRGRPAAWWALVGLLVTTFALDRKSVV
;
A
#
# COMPACT_ATOMS: atom_id res chain seq x y z
N MET A 1 44.82 16.16 27.59
CA MET A 1 44.26 14.79 27.79
C MET A 1 42.73 14.93 27.86
N ASN A 2 42.07 14.75 26.73
CA ASN A 2 40.58 14.74 26.70
C ASN A 2 40.12 13.33 27.05
N THR A 3 39.61 13.17 28.26
CA THR A 3 38.91 11.95 28.67
C THR A 3 37.54 11.92 27.96
N THR A 4 37.48 11.22 26.85
CA THR A 4 36.23 10.83 26.22
C THR A 4 35.57 9.81 27.17
N THR A 5 34.62 10.27 27.97
CA THR A 5 33.75 9.38 28.74
C THR A 5 32.96 8.56 27.74
N LEU A 6 33.28 7.28 27.62
CA LEU A 6 32.47 6.27 26.96
C LEU A 6 31.12 6.24 27.71
N THR A 7 30.12 6.95 27.18
CA THR A 7 28.74 6.79 27.62
C THR A 7 28.34 5.36 27.30
N LEU A 8 28.21 4.54 28.35
CA LEU A 8 27.64 3.21 28.27
C LEU A 8 26.32 3.32 27.52
N ASN A 9 26.16 2.52 26.48
CA ASN A 9 25.01 2.50 25.60
C ASN A 9 23.75 2.31 26.45
N GLU A 10 22.96 3.38 26.64
CA GLU A 10 21.65 3.27 27.29
C GLU A 10 20.85 2.20 26.59
N SER A 11 20.28 1.28 27.32
CA SER A 11 19.47 0.19 26.74
C SER A 11 18.32 0.81 25.92
N TRP A 12 17.96 0.17 24.82
CA TRP A 12 16.86 0.62 23.96
C TRP A 12 15.55 0.87 24.74
N LEU A 13 15.34 0.13 25.83
CA LEU A 13 14.19 0.29 26.73
C LEU A 13 14.28 1.54 27.61
N SER A 14 15.49 1.92 28.09
CA SER A 14 15.67 3.10 28.96
C SER A 14 15.39 4.44 28.24
N ARG A 15 15.39 4.44 26.90
CA ARG A 15 15.05 5.62 26.07
C ARG A 15 13.55 5.84 25.91
N ARG A 16 12.70 4.98 26.49
CA ARG A 16 11.24 5.06 26.36
C ARG A 16 10.66 6.04 27.37
N ASN A 17 9.79 6.94 26.89
CA ASN A 17 9.09 7.88 27.74
C ASN A 17 7.77 7.27 28.30
N LEU A 18 7.12 7.99 29.21
CA LEU A 18 5.85 7.56 29.80
C LEU A 18 4.77 7.24 28.76
N PHE A 19 4.67 8.05 27.69
CA PHE A 19 3.68 7.83 26.62
C PHE A 19 3.97 6.55 25.82
N ASP A 20 5.24 6.16 25.68
CA ASP A 20 5.62 4.89 25.05
C ASP A 20 5.06 3.70 25.85
N TRP A 21 5.19 3.75 27.18
CA TRP A 21 4.71 2.72 28.08
C TRP A 21 3.19 2.70 28.19
N VAL A 22 2.54 3.87 28.23
CA VAL A 22 1.06 3.95 28.23
C VAL A 22 0.50 3.34 26.94
N PHE A 23 1.08 3.67 25.78
CA PHE A 23 0.68 3.05 24.52
C PHE A 23 0.84 1.53 24.54
N ALA A 24 1.99 1.03 25.00
CA ALA A 24 2.23 -0.40 25.11
C ALA A 24 1.22 -1.08 26.06
N ALA A 25 0.94 -0.46 27.21
CA ALA A 25 -0.04 -0.97 28.17
C ALA A 25 -1.46 -1.04 27.57
N LEU A 26 -1.88 -0.02 26.82
CA LEU A 26 -3.18 -0.02 26.12
C LEU A 26 -3.28 -1.13 25.06
N VAL A 27 -2.21 -1.34 24.28
CA VAL A 27 -2.18 -2.40 23.25
C VAL A 27 -2.19 -3.78 23.90
N VAL A 28 -1.42 -3.97 24.99
CA VAL A 28 -1.43 -5.23 25.75
C VAL A 28 -2.81 -5.48 26.37
N ALA A 29 -3.41 -4.46 27.00
CA ALA A 29 -4.76 -4.58 27.59
C ALA A 29 -5.81 -4.94 26.53
N GLY A 30 -5.76 -4.33 25.34
CA GLY A 30 -6.61 -4.68 24.20
C GLY A 30 -6.39 -6.12 23.73
N GLY A 31 -5.13 -6.57 23.63
CA GLY A 31 -4.80 -7.95 23.27
C GLY A 31 -5.27 -8.97 24.31
N LEU A 32 -5.08 -8.68 25.59
CA LEU A 32 -5.58 -9.53 26.69
C LEU A 32 -7.11 -9.60 26.71
N PHE A 33 -7.79 -8.47 26.51
CA PHE A 33 -9.24 -8.44 26.38
C PHE A 33 -9.73 -9.29 25.20
N ALA A 34 -9.11 -9.12 24.02
CA ALA A 34 -9.45 -9.92 22.84
C ALA A 34 -9.19 -11.41 23.09
N PHE A 35 -8.07 -11.77 23.70
CA PHE A 35 -7.76 -13.16 24.06
C PHE A 35 -8.78 -13.71 25.04
N ALA A 36 -9.06 -13.01 26.15
CA ALA A 36 -10.00 -13.47 27.17
C ALA A 36 -11.42 -13.65 26.61
N ARG A 37 -11.84 -12.77 25.68
CA ARG A 37 -13.22 -12.78 25.13
C ARG A 37 -13.42 -13.78 24.00
N TYR A 38 -12.36 -14.01 23.18
CA TYR A 38 -12.49 -14.74 21.91
C TYR A 38 -11.60 -15.98 21.81
N ALA A 39 -10.78 -16.32 22.84
CA ALA A 39 -9.88 -17.48 22.77
C ALA A 39 -10.61 -18.82 22.51
N GLY A 40 -11.89 -18.92 22.88
CA GLY A 40 -12.70 -20.12 22.63
C GLY A 40 -13.12 -20.30 21.16
N SER A 41 -13.19 -19.20 20.40
CA SER A 41 -13.49 -19.20 18.96
C SER A 41 -12.23 -19.14 18.09
N MET A 42 -11.06 -18.86 18.67
CA MET A 42 -9.78 -18.83 17.97
C MET A 42 -9.20 -20.22 17.77
N ASP A 43 -8.74 -20.48 16.56
CA ASP A 43 -7.98 -21.68 16.23
C ASP A 43 -6.56 -21.67 16.88
N TYR A 44 -5.84 -22.76 16.70
CA TYR A 44 -4.48 -22.90 17.24
C TYR A 44 -3.51 -21.84 16.70
N TYR A 45 -3.66 -21.42 15.44
CA TYR A 45 -2.76 -20.47 14.78
C TYR A 45 -3.14 -19.01 15.07
N GLU A 46 -4.41 -18.70 15.29
CA GLU A 46 -4.88 -17.33 15.56
C GLU A 46 -4.37 -16.79 16.90
N LYS A 47 -4.20 -17.65 17.89
CA LYS A 47 -3.66 -17.27 19.21
C LYS A 47 -2.23 -16.71 19.14
N PRO A 48 -1.23 -17.41 18.52
CA PRO A 48 0.10 -16.83 18.33
C PRO A 48 0.11 -15.63 17.38
N ILE A 49 -0.78 -15.57 16.35
CA ILE A 49 -0.91 -14.40 15.49
C ILE A 49 -1.36 -13.16 16.29
N LEU A 50 -2.32 -13.29 17.20
CA LEU A 50 -2.74 -12.21 18.09
C LEU A 50 -1.58 -11.70 18.95
N ILE A 51 -0.81 -12.61 19.56
CA ILE A 51 0.36 -12.24 20.37
C ILE A 51 1.40 -11.50 19.51
N ALA A 52 1.70 -12.03 18.32
CA ALA A 52 2.63 -11.40 17.38
C ALA A 52 2.13 -10.02 16.93
N ALA A 53 0.83 -9.84 16.67
CA ALA A 53 0.23 -8.57 16.32
C ALA A 53 0.34 -7.52 17.44
N VAL A 54 0.15 -7.93 18.71
CA VAL A 54 0.35 -7.05 19.88
C VAL A 54 1.81 -6.58 19.93
N ILE A 55 2.77 -7.50 19.85
CA ILE A 55 4.20 -7.19 19.88
C ILE A 55 4.59 -6.28 18.70
N ALA A 56 4.14 -6.60 17.50
CA ALA A 56 4.42 -5.82 16.29
C ALA A 56 3.85 -4.40 16.39
N THR A 57 2.62 -4.24 16.88
CA THR A 57 1.98 -2.93 17.06
C THR A 57 2.77 -2.06 18.04
N ILE A 58 3.22 -2.63 19.17
CA ILE A 58 4.06 -1.92 20.14
C ILE A 58 5.40 -1.54 19.51
N ALA A 59 6.08 -2.50 18.86
CA ALA A 59 7.38 -2.27 18.24
C ALA A 59 7.33 -1.18 17.18
N ILE A 60 6.35 -1.23 16.28
CA ILE A 60 6.16 -0.25 15.21
C ILE A 60 5.78 1.12 15.79
N GLY A 61 4.88 1.17 16.79
CA GLY A 61 4.51 2.42 17.46
C GLY A 61 5.67 3.05 18.25
N TRP A 62 6.60 2.25 18.76
CA TRP A 62 7.82 2.73 19.39
C TRP A 62 8.88 3.16 18.37
N PHE A 63 8.89 2.56 17.21
CA PHE A 63 9.78 2.92 16.10
C PHE A 63 9.34 4.23 15.44
N TRP A 64 8.04 4.40 15.19
CA TRP A 64 7.48 5.55 14.49
C TRP A 64 6.22 6.11 15.19
N ARG A 65 6.41 7.25 15.86
CA ARG A 65 5.39 7.86 16.73
C ARG A 65 4.05 8.16 16.05
N PRO A 66 3.97 8.66 14.81
CA PRO A 66 2.68 8.92 14.16
C PRO A 66 1.75 7.71 14.10
N LEU A 67 2.30 6.49 14.00
CA LEU A 67 1.50 5.27 13.99
C LEU A 67 0.73 5.02 15.31
N ARG A 68 1.17 5.58 16.43
CA ARG A 68 0.43 5.48 17.69
C ARG A 68 -0.89 6.24 17.61
N VAL A 69 -0.82 7.49 17.11
CA VAL A 69 -2.01 8.33 16.95
C VAL A 69 -2.96 7.66 15.96
N LEU A 70 -2.44 7.18 14.83
CA LEU A 70 -3.22 6.43 13.85
C LEU A 70 -3.90 5.22 14.49
N ALA A 71 -3.16 4.36 15.21
CA ALA A 71 -3.71 3.16 15.84
C ALA A 71 -4.80 3.48 16.86
N ILE A 72 -4.60 4.53 17.69
CA ILE A 72 -5.59 4.95 18.68
C ILE A 72 -6.86 5.48 18.02
N VAL A 73 -6.72 6.34 17.00
CA VAL A 73 -7.86 6.92 16.27
C VAL A 73 -8.63 5.83 15.53
N VAL A 74 -7.94 4.93 14.83
CA VAL A 74 -8.57 3.81 14.13
C VAL A 74 -9.29 2.88 15.12
N ALA A 75 -8.65 2.51 16.23
CA ALA A 75 -9.28 1.67 17.24
C ALA A 75 -10.54 2.33 17.83
N ALA A 76 -10.45 3.61 18.24
CA ALA A 76 -11.57 4.34 18.82
C ALA A 76 -12.74 4.47 17.83
N ALA A 77 -12.47 4.86 16.59
CA ALA A 77 -13.50 5.02 15.56
C ALA A 77 -14.14 3.68 15.16
N SER A 78 -13.34 2.63 15.03
CA SER A 78 -13.86 1.28 14.71
C SER A 78 -14.71 0.73 15.84
N LEU A 79 -14.30 0.88 17.10
CA LEU A 79 -15.09 0.45 18.25
C LEU A 79 -16.40 1.27 18.37
N LEU A 80 -16.36 2.57 18.07
CA LEU A 80 -17.56 3.40 18.00
C LEU A 80 -18.52 2.92 16.91
N ALA A 81 -18.01 2.58 15.73
CA ALA A 81 -18.81 2.02 14.65
C ALA A 81 -19.45 0.69 15.06
N ILE A 82 -18.67 -0.24 15.60
CA ILE A 82 -19.15 -1.55 16.07
C ILE A 82 -20.22 -1.40 17.15
N ALA A 83 -20.00 -0.52 18.14
CA ALA A 83 -21.00 -0.23 19.17
C ALA A 83 -22.29 0.37 18.58
N SER A 84 -22.17 1.17 17.52
CA SER A 84 -23.32 1.80 16.86
C SER A 84 -24.17 0.79 16.08
N TYR A 85 -23.60 -0.30 15.59
CA TYR A 85 -24.35 -1.39 14.94
C TYR A 85 -25.26 -2.15 15.90
N GLN A 86 -24.88 -2.31 17.16
CA GLN A 86 -25.64 -3.09 18.16
C GLN A 86 -26.05 -4.49 17.67
N GLY A 87 -25.22 -5.11 16.81
CA GLY A 87 -25.49 -6.44 16.23
C GLY A 87 -26.47 -6.47 15.05
N ASP A 88 -26.93 -5.31 14.58
CA ASP A 88 -27.86 -5.22 13.44
C ASP A 88 -27.23 -4.42 12.29
N LEU A 89 -26.96 -5.06 11.18
CA LEU A 89 -26.36 -4.44 9.98
C LEU A 89 -27.26 -3.41 9.31
N ALA A 90 -28.61 -3.52 9.46
CA ALA A 90 -29.57 -2.55 8.90
C ALA A 90 -29.40 -1.15 9.52
N ARG A 91 -28.75 -1.04 10.67
CA ARG A 91 -28.43 0.24 11.29
C ARG A 91 -27.42 1.08 10.47
N ALA A 92 -26.70 0.47 9.54
CA ALA A 92 -25.86 1.20 8.60
C ALA A 92 -26.62 2.28 7.82
N ASP A 93 -27.90 2.03 7.51
CA ASP A 93 -28.75 2.95 6.75
C ASP A 93 -29.47 4.00 7.61
N THR A 94 -29.62 3.76 8.90
CA THR A 94 -30.42 4.57 9.81
C THR A 94 -29.62 5.43 10.76
N VAL A 95 -28.44 4.96 11.19
CA VAL A 95 -27.56 5.69 12.11
C VAL A 95 -26.66 6.64 11.33
N PHE A 96 -26.77 7.94 11.59
CA PHE A 96 -26.06 9.00 10.86
C PHE A 96 -24.57 8.74 10.69
N TRP A 97 -23.86 8.41 11.78
CA TRP A 97 -22.41 8.19 11.74
C TRP A 97 -22.02 6.94 10.90
N LEU A 98 -22.81 5.88 10.95
CA LEU A 98 -22.58 4.69 10.14
C LEU A 98 -22.84 5.01 8.67
N LYS A 99 -24.01 5.57 8.35
CA LYS A 99 -24.44 5.86 6.99
C LYS A 99 -23.45 6.74 6.22
N TYR A 100 -22.91 7.77 6.86
CA TYR A 100 -22.13 8.78 6.15
C TYR A 100 -20.61 8.68 6.37
N PHE A 101 -20.14 7.95 7.40
CA PHE A 101 -18.71 7.98 7.76
C PHE A 101 -18.12 6.63 8.12
N LEU A 102 -18.75 5.84 9.00
CA LEU A 102 -18.08 4.74 9.71
C LEU A 102 -18.48 3.34 9.27
N SER A 103 -19.54 3.15 8.47
CA SER A 103 -19.75 1.85 7.82
C SER A 103 -18.59 1.55 6.87
N SER A 104 -18.29 0.28 6.63
CA SER A 104 -17.13 -0.10 5.81
C SER A 104 -17.16 0.56 4.43
N GLN A 105 -18.31 0.59 3.78
CA GLN A 105 -18.48 1.19 2.45
C GLN A 105 -18.30 2.71 2.50
N SER A 106 -18.90 3.39 3.48
CA SER A 106 -18.76 4.84 3.64
C SER A 106 -17.32 5.24 3.93
N ALA A 107 -16.64 4.52 4.82
CA ALA A 107 -15.25 4.78 5.16
C ALA A 107 -14.33 4.57 3.95
N ILE A 108 -14.52 3.51 3.15
CA ILE A 108 -13.72 3.26 1.94
C ILE A 108 -14.04 4.27 0.83
N LEU A 109 -15.27 4.76 0.75
CA LEU A 109 -15.60 5.87 -0.15
C LEU A 109 -14.87 7.16 0.25
N TRP A 110 -14.86 7.51 1.54
CA TRP A 110 -14.07 8.64 2.04
C TRP A 110 -12.58 8.47 1.80
N MET A 111 -12.03 7.27 2.06
CA MET A 111 -10.65 6.94 1.67
C MET A 111 -10.39 7.30 0.21
N SER A 112 -11.29 6.91 -0.68
CA SER A 112 -11.15 7.13 -2.13
C SER A 112 -11.12 8.61 -2.48
N VAL A 113 -12.07 9.39 -1.98
CA VAL A 113 -12.13 10.84 -2.19
C VAL A 113 -10.88 11.53 -1.64
N LEU A 114 -10.46 11.17 -0.41
CA LEU A 114 -9.31 11.79 0.26
C LEU A 114 -8.00 11.48 -0.46
N PHE A 115 -7.80 10.28 -1.02
CA PHE A 115 -6.61 9.99 -1.84
C PHE A 115 -6.59 10.78 -3.14
N PHE A 116 -7.71 10.92 -3.83
CA PHE A 116 -7.77 11.78 -5.03
C PHE A 116 -7.46 13.24 -4.69
N MET A 117 -8.04 13.76 -3.61
CA MET A 117 -7.74 15.12 -3.15
C MET A 117 -6.28 15.26 -2.74
N SER A 118 -5.72 14.29 -2.02
CA SER A 118 -4.30 14.29 -1.64
C SER A 118 -3.41 14.37 -2.88
N THR A 119 -3.69 13.54 -3.89
CA THR A 119 -2.96 13.57 -5.16
C THR A 119 -3.03 14.94 -5.82
N LEU A 120 -4.23 15.52 -5.91
CA LEU A 120 -4.43 16.85 -6.48
C LEU A 120 -3.59 17.92 -5.76
N PHE A 121 -3.63 17.93 -4.42
CA PHE A 121 -2.90 18.92 -3.63
C PHE A 121 -1.38 18.76 -3.74
N TYR A 122 -0.85 17.55 -3.74
CA TYR A 122 0.59 17.33 -3.99
C TYR A 122 1.01 17.78 -5.41
N TRP A 123 0.17 17.59 -6.43
CA TRP A 123 0.46 18.12 -7.77
C TRP A 123 0.37 19.63 -7.83
N LEU A 124 -0.59 20.25 -7.13
CA LEU A 124 -0.66 21.71 -6.99
C LEU A 124 0.59 22.29 -6.31
N GLY A 125 1.23 21.52 -5.42
CA GLY A 125 2.50 21.88 -4.80
C GLY A 125 3.61 22.19 -5.80
N PHE A 126 3.69 21.49 -6.94
CA PHE A 126 4.69 21.78 -7.97
C PHE A 126 4.46 23.10 -8.72
N PHE A 127 3.23 23.58 -8.75
CA PHE A 127 2.84 24.75 -9.54
C PHE A 127 2.42 25.94 -8.67
N GLY A 128 2.27 25.76 -7.36
CA GLY A 128 1.68 26.72 -6.41
C GLY A 128 2.58 27.92 -6.04
N GLY A 129 3.80 28.00 -6.56
CA GLY A 129 4.71 29.11 -6.28
C GLY A 129 4.93 29.33 -4.77
N LYS A 130 4.52 30.48 -4.22
CA LYS A 130 4.67 30.81 -2.79
C LYS A 130 3.79 29.96 -1.86
N GLN A 131 2.74 29.34 -2.37
CA GLN A 131 1.80 28.50 -1.61
C GLN A 131 2.11 27.01 -1.71
N ALA A 132 3.17 26.64 -2.41
CA ALA A 132 3.53 25.26 -2.71
C ALA A 132 3.63 24.39 -1.44
N ASP A 133 4.30 24.88 -0.40
CA ASP A 133 4.47 24.12 0.86
C ASP A 133 3.15 23.95 1.62
N THR A 134 2.21 24.90 1.47
CA THR A 134 0.85 24.79 2.02
C THR A 134 0.08 23.70 1.30
N PHE A 135 0.14 23.63 -0.04
CA PHE A 135 -0.49 22.58 -0.82
C PHE A 135 0.08 21.20 -0.48
N ASP A 136 1.40 21.07 -0.39
CA ASP A 136 2.06 19.84 0.03
C ASP A 136 1.64 19.41 1.45
N ALA A 137 1.51 20.38 2.38
CA ALA A 137 1.06 20.09 3.74
C ALA A 137 -0.41 19.62 3.78
N ILE A 138 -1.29 20.19 2.95
CA ILE A 138 -2.68 19.75 2.82
C ILE A 138 -2.69 18.34 2.22
N GLY A 139 -1.93 18.08 1.15
CA GLY A 139 -1.80 16.77 0.53
C GLY A 139 -1.41 15.69 1.52
N SER A 140 -0.41 15.95 2.36
CA SER A 140 0.05 15.05 3.43
C SER A 140 -1.04 14.77 4.46
N ARG A 141 -1.75 15.80 4.95
CA ARG A 141 -2.83 15.63 5.92
C ARG A 141 -4.00 14.83 5.34
N LEU A 142 -4.34 15.05 4.07
CA LEU A 142 -5.37 14.29 3.36
C LEU A 142 -4.95 12.83 3.19
N ALA A 143 -3.66 12.54 2.91
CA ALA A 143 -3.13 11.17 2.85
C ALA A 143 -3.26 10.47 4.21
N TRP A 144 -2.93 11.13 5.33
CA TRP A 144 -3.15 10.60 6.67
C TRP A 144 -4.62 10.31 6.96
N ALA A 145 -5.52 11.23 6.59
CA ALA A 145 -6.96 11.05 6.75
C ALA A 145 -7.46 9.88 5.89
N ALA A 146 -6.98 9.75 4.64
CA ALA A 146 -7.32 8.63 3.75
C ALA A 146 -6.89 7.28 4.33
N VAL A 147 -5.67 7.19 4.84
CA VAL A 147 -5.15 5.98 5.53
C VAL A 147 -6.01 5.65 6.75
N THR A 148 -6.40 6.66 7.53
CA THR A 148 -7.26 6.47 8.70
C THR A 148 -8.61 5.89 8.29
N MET A 149 -9.26 6.45 7.27
CA MET A 149 -10.54 5.94 6.76
C MET A 149 -10.42 4.54 6.14
N ALA A 150 -9.33 4.26 5.44
CA ALA A 150 -9.04 2.92 4.91
C ALA A 150 -8.98 1.85 6.00
N LEU A 151 -8.25 2.15 7.08
CA LEU A 151 -8.10 1.23 8.21
C LEU A 151 -9.40 1.07 8.99
N ILE A 152 -10.17 2.15 9.23
CA ILE A 152 -11.51 2.08 9.83
C ILE A 152 -12.41 1.20 8.96
N GLY A 153 -12.47 1.46 7.66
CA GLY A 153 -13.27 0.67 6.71
C GLY A 153 -12.89 -0.81 6.72
N THR A 154 -11.59 -1.13 6.78
CA THR A 154 -11.09 -2.50 6.89
C THR A 154 -11.52 -3.18 8.20
N MET A 155 -11.38 -2.51 9.34
CA MET A 155 -11.75 -3.07 10.65
C MET A 155 -13.26 -3.27 10.78
N VAL A 156 -14.05 -2.30 10.31
CA VAL A 156 -15.51 -2.37 10.35
C VAL A 156 -16.03 -3.44 9.39
N ARG A 157 -15.42 -3.56 8.18
CA ARG A 157 -15.77 -4.63 7.24
C ARG A 157 -15.50 -6.02 7.82
N TRP A 158 -14.43 -6.17 8.58
CA TRP A 158 -14.15 -7.41 9.30
C TRP A 158 -15.27 -7.75 10.29
N TYR A 159 -15.75 -6.77 11.06
CA TYR A 159 -16.89 -6.94 11.93
C TYR A 159 -18.17 -7.28 11.14
N GLU A 160 -18.48 -6.51 10.09
CA GLU A 160 -19.67 -6.71 9.25
C GLU A 160 -19.70 -8.13 8.65
N SER A 161 -18.57 -8.67 8.20
CA SER A 161 -18.49 -10.03 7.65
C SER A 161 -18.92 -11.10 8.66
N HIS A 162 -18.52 -10.94 9.93
CA HIS A 162 -18.90 -11.87 11.01
C HIS A 162 -20.36 -11.74 11.43
N GLN A 163 -21.01 -10.61 11.17
CA GLN A 163 -22.44 -10.44 11.45
C GLN A 163 -23.33 -11.09 10.38
N LEU A 164 -22.83 -11.30 9.17
CA LEU A 164 -23.55 -11.98 8.09
C LEU A 164 -23.70 -13.48 8.33
N GLY A 165 -22.75 -14.10 9.03
CA GLY A 165 -22.82 -15.52 9.38
C GLY A 165 -21.46 -16.07 9.80
N PRO A 166 -21.44 -17.19 10.57
CA PRO A 166 -20.21 -17.80 11.06
C PRO A 166 -19.30 -18.30 9.92
N ASP A 167 -19.89 -18.75 8.80
CA ASP A 167 -19.16 -19.25 7.63
C ASP A 167 -18.76 -18.14 6.64
N ILE A 168 -19.24 -16.90 6.87
CA ILE A 168 -18.96 -15.74 6.02
C ILE A 168 -17.87 -14.86 6.64
N GLY A 169 -17.80 -14.85 7.97
CA GLY A 169 -16.86 -14.02 8.72
C GLY A 169 -15.38 -14.33 8.41
N HIS A 170 -14.65 -13.34 7.91
CA HIS A 170 -13.23 -13.47 7.59
C HIS A 170 -12.50 -12.13 7.65
N ILE A 171 -11.17 -12.19 7.78
CA ILE A 171 -10.31 -11.01 7.64
C ILE A 171 -10.45 -10.44 6.23
N PRO A 172 -10.59 -9.11 6.03
CA PRO A 172 -10.85 -8.50 4.73
C PRO A 172 -9.59 -8.43 3.85
N VAL A 173 -9.17 -9.59 3.38
CA VAL A 173 -8.06 -9.82 2.42
C VAL A 173 -8.42 -10.93 1.42
N SER A 174 -9.71 -11.21 1.26
CA SER A 174 -10.24 -12.37 0.56
C SER A 174 -10.49 -12.14 -0.93
N ASN A 175 -10.80 -10.94 -1.30
CA ASN A 175 -11.12 -10.58 -2.68
C ASN A 175 -10.28 -9.39 -3.17
N LEU A 176 -10.36 -9.14 -4.49
CA LEU A 176 -9.56 -8.10 -5.14
C LEU A 176 -9.92 -6.69 -4.63
N TYR A 177 -11.17 -6.44 -4.22
CA TYR A 177 -11.59 -5.17 -3.62
C TYR A 177 -10.85 -4.89 -2.31
N GLU A 178 -10.84 -5.86 -1.41
CA GLU A 178 -10.22 -5.74 -0.09
C GLU A 178 -8.70 -5.60 -0.17
N VAL A 179 -8.06 -6.37 -1.05
CA VAL A 179 -6.60 -6.28 -1.21
C VAL A 179 -6.15 -5.00 -1.93
N PHE A 180 -7.01 -4.36 -2.74
CA PHE A 180 -6.71 -3.03 -3.26
C PHE A 180 -6.86 -1.93 -2.20
N VAL A 181 -7.80 -2.04 -1.27
CA VAL A 181 -7.84 -1.19 -0.08
C VAL A 181 -6.54 -1.34 0.73
N LEU A 182 -6.13 -2.59 0.97
CA LEU A 182 -4.86 -2.92 1.65
C LEU A 182 -3.66 -2.30 0.93
N PHE A 183 -3.56 -2.45 -0.40
CA PHE A 183 -2.50 -1.86 -1.21
C PHE A 183 -2.43 -0.34 -1.06
N CYS A 184 -3.58 0.34 -1.13
CA CYS A 184 -3.64 1.80 -1.06
C CYS A 184 -3.11 2.33 0.26
N TRP A 185 -3.58 1.82 1.41
CA TRP A 185 -3.14 2.34 2.68
C TRP A 185 -1.73 1.91 3.06
N LEU A 186 -1.29 0.69 2.70
CA LEU A 186 0.10 0.25 2.92
C LEU A 186 1.08 1.13 2.14
N THR A 187 0.85 1.31 0.84
CA THR A 187 1.71 2.16 0.00
C THR A 187 1.78 3.59 0.53
N ALA A 188 0.63 4.15 0.94
CA ALA A 188 0.56 5.49 1.50
C ALA A 188 1.30 5.61 2.84
N VAL A 189 1.19 4.62 3.74
CA VAL A 189 1.90 4.60 5.04
C VAL A 189 3.40 4.54 4.83
N PHE A 190 3.90 3.69 3.93
CA PHE A 190 5.33 3.65 3.61
C PHE A 190 5.82 4.97 3.04
N TYR A 191 5.04 5.59 2.18
CA TYR A 191 5.38 6.93 1.66
C TYR A 191 5.42 7.98 2.79
N LEU A 192 4.41 8.04 3.65
CA LEU A 192 4.36 9.00 4.76
C LEU A 192 5.52 8.83 5.75
N TYR A 193 5.98 7.60 5.95
CA TYR A 193 7.22 7.34 6.69
C TYR A 193 8.44 7.96 6.02
N PHE A 194 8.59 7.79 4.71
CA PHE A 194 9.70 8.41 3.98
C PHE A 194 9.58 9.93 3.91
N GLU A 195 8.36 10.47 3.77
CA GLU A 195 8.11 11.91 3.81
C GLU A 195 8.65 12.54 5.09
N GLU A 196 8.34 11.94 6.24
CA GLU A 196 8.85 12.41 7.54
C GLU A 196 10.35 12.16 7.68
N ARG A 197 10.84 11.00 7.27
CA ARG A 197 12.23 10.59 7.42
C ARG A 197 13.20 11.47 6.66
N TYR A 198 12.83 11.92 5.47
CA TYR A 198 13.66 12.76 4.60
C TYR A 198 13.23 14.23 4.58
N GLY A 199 12.19 14.59 5.30
CA GLY A 199 11.68 15.96 5.37
C GLY A 199 11.24 16.52 4.02
N THR A 200 10.75 15.68 3.09
CA THR A 200 10.34 16.09 1.76
C THR A 200 8.96 15.57 1.40
N ARG A 201 8.09 16.46 0.92
CA ARG A 201 6.72 16.15 0.49
C ARG A 201 6.57 16.03 -1.02
N ALA A 202 7.59 16.42 -1.78
CA ALA A 202 7.50 16.47 -3.24
C ALA A 202 7.29 15.11 -3.90
N LEU A 203 7.69 14.00 -3.25
CA LEU A 203 7.47 12.65 -3.74
C LEU A 203 6.00 12.21 -3.64
N GLY A 204 5.19 12.89 -2.81
CA GLY A 204 3.78 12.58 -2.64
C GLY A 204 2.97 12.61 -3.93
N ALA A 205 3.26 13.57 -4.81
CA ALA A 205 2.60 13.67 -6.09
C ALA A 205 2.74 12.38 -6.92
N PHE A 206 3.93 11.78 -6.93
CA PHE A 206 4.19 10.56 -7.70
C PHE A 206 3.60 9.32 -7.01
N VAL A 207 3.80 9.18 -5.72
CA VAL A 207 3.31 7.99 -4.98
C VAL A 207 1.79 8.01 -4.89
N MET A 208 1.17 9.16 -4.60
CA MET A 208 -0.29 9.25 -4.55
C MET A 208 -0.92 9.09 -5.93
N LEU A 209 -0.19 9.29 -7.03
CA LEU A 209 -0.69 9.00 -8.37
C LEU A 209 -0.96 7.50 -8.56
N VAL A 210 -0.04 6.63 -8.15
CA VAL A 210 -0.27 5.18 -8.25
C VAL A 210 -1.33 4.71 -7.26
N VAL A 211 -1.40 5.31 -6.07
CA VAL A 211 -2.49 5.04 -5.11
C VAL A 211 -3.84 5.46 -5.71
N SER A 212 -3.93 6.64 -6.32
CA SER A 212 -5.16 7.11 -6.99
C SER A 212 -5.54 6.24 -8.18
N ALA A 213 -4.58 5.73 -8.94
CA ALA A 213 -4.87 4.76 -10.01
C ALA A 213 -5.47 3.46 -9.44
N ALA A 214 -4.95 2.97 -8.32
CA ALA A 214 -5.50 1.81 -7.61
C ALA A 214 -6.91 2.08 -7.07
N VAL A 215 -7.16 3.28 -6.52
CA VAL A 215 -8.49 3.72 -6.08
C VAL A 215 -9.45 3.83 -7.26
N GLY A 216 -9.02 4.38 -8.40
CA GLY A 216 -9.83 4.45 -9.62
C GLY A 216 -10.26 3.06 -10.09
N PHE A 217 -9.33 2.10 -10.05
CA PHE A 217 -9.61 0.70 -10.28
C PHE A 217 -10.63 0.12 -9.28
N LEU A 218 -10.44 0.38 -7.97
CA LEU A 218 -11.34 -0.07 -6.91
C LEU A 218 -12.78 0.41 -7.16
N LEU A 219 -12.97 1.70 -7.45
CA LEU A 219 -14.29 2.28 -7.71
C LEU A 219 -14.93 1.68 -8.96
N TRP A 220 -14.16 1.51 -10.03
CA TRP A 220 -14.65 0.83 -11.22
C TRP A 220 -15.07 -0.61 -10.91
N TYR A 221 -14.29 -1.34 -10.12
CA TYR A 221 -14.57 -2.73 -9.73
C TYR A 221 -15.81 -2.84 -8.84
N THR A 222 -16.03 -1.86 -7.97
CA THR A 222 -17.23 -1.73 -7.16
C THR A 222 -18.47 -1.55 -8.01
N ILE A 223 -18.44 -0.62 -9.00
CA ILE A 223 -19.60 -0.28 -9.83
C ILE A 223 -19.94 -1.42 -10.81
N VAL A 224 -18.92 -1.98 -11.49
CA VAL A 224 -19.14 -2.94 -12.60
C VAL A 224 -19.31 -4.38 -12.11
N ARG A 225 -18.76 -4.72 -10.93
CA ARG A 225 -18.71 -6.09 -10.40
C ARG A 225 -19.41 -6.26 -9.06
N GLU A 226 -19.92 -5.17 -8.48
CA GLU A 226 -20.51 -5.18 -7.13
C GLU A 226 -19.56 -5.80 -6.08
N ALA A 227 -18.23 -5.64 -6.32
CA ALA A 227 -17.19 -6.33 -5.57
C ALA A 227 -17.08 -5.89 -4.11
N HIS A 228 -17.82 -4.85 -3.73
CA HIS A 228 -17.95 -4.37 -2.36
C HIS A 228 -18.82 -5.29 -1.50
N GLU A 229 -19.66 -6.13 -2.09
CA GLU A 229 -20.44 -7.09 -1.36
C GLU A 229 -19.56 -8.13 -0.66
N ILE A 230 -19.93 -8.49 0.57
CA ILE A 230 -19.22 -9.49 1.36
C ILE A 230 -19.76 -10.86 0.94
N GLN A 231 -18.90 -11.69 0.39
CA GLN A 231 -19.23 -13.05 -0.06
C GLN A 231 -18.57 -14.10 0.83
N PRO A 232 -19.14 -15.31 0.96
CA PRO A 232 -18.49 -16.41 1.63
C PRO A 232 -17.13 -16.72 1.02
N LEU A 233 -16.15 -17.08 1.88
CA LEU A 233 -14.85 -17.52 1.40
C LEU A 233 -14.93 -18.87 0.69
N VAL A 234 -14.29 -18.96 -0.48
CA VAL A 234 -14.07 -20.26 -1.11
C VAL A 234 -13.15 -21.12 -0.21
N PRO A 235 -13.36 -22.45 -0.17
CA PRO A 235 -12.63 -23.32 0.77
C PRO A 235 -11.09 -23.15 0.75
N ALA A 236 -10.51 -22.97 -0.42
CA ALA A 236 -9.06 -22.76 -0.56
C ALA A 236 -8.54 -21.50 0.16
N LEU A 237 -9.37 -20.45 0.32
CA LEU A 237 -9.01 -19.21 1.01
C LEU A 237 -9.26 -19.25 2.52
N GLN A 238 -9.88 -20.30 3.06
CA GLN A 238 -10.16 -20.45 4.49
C GLN A 238 -8.91 -20.83 5.30
N SER A 239 -7.76 -21.01 4.63
CA SER A 239 -6.51 -21.36 5.28
C SER A 239 -5.95 -20.18 6.11
N TRP A 240 -5.38 -20.47 7.27
CA TRP A 240 -4.70 -19.49 8.10
C TRP A 240 -3.45 -18.86 7.43
N TRP A 241 -2.81 -19.57 6.49
CA TRP A 241 -1.69 -19.07 5.70
C TRP A 241 -2.04 -17.79 4.95
N MET A 242 -3.29 -17.69 4.45
CA MET A 242 -3.78 -16.51 3.75
C MET A 242 -3.73 -15.24 4.59
N LYS A 243 -3.97 -15.36 5.90
CA LYS A 243 -3.97 -14.24 6.85
C LYS A 243 -2.58 -13.56 6.94
N LEU A 244 -1.51 -14.29 6.64
CA LEU A 244 -0.11 -13.80 6.64
C LEU A 244 0.44 -13.58 5.23
N HIS A 245 0.16 -14.50 4.30
CA HIS A 245 0.64 -14.45 2.93
C HIS A 245 0.19 -13.18 2.20
N VAL A 246 -1.10 -12.86 2.26
CA VAL A 246 -1.66 -11.73 1.52
C VAL A 246 -1.11 -10.39 2.02
N PRO A 247 -1.14 -10.06 3.32
CA PRO A 247 -0.52 -8.81 3.79
C PRO A 247 0.97 -8.70 3.46
N ALA A 248 1.75 -9.78 3.64
CA ALA A 248 3.17 -9.79 3.30
C ALA A 248 3.40 -9.52 1.81
N ASN A 249 2.59 -10.11 0.94
CA ASN A 249 2.64 -9.90 -0.50
C ASN A 249 2.34 -8.45 -0.89
N PHE A 250 1.32 -7.84 -0.26
CA PHE A 250 0.92 -6.46 -0.54
C PHE A 250 1.87 -5.42 0.05
N ILE A 251 2.60 -5.73 1.13
CA ILE A 251 3.76 -4.93 1.55
C ILE A 251 4.82 -4.94 0.44
N GLY A 252 5.10 -6.11 -0.14
CA GLY A 252 6.01 -6.23 -1.29
C GLY A 252 5.56 -5.37 -2.46
N TYR A 253 4.34 -5.54 -2.93
CA TYR A 253 3.79 -4.78 -4.08
C TYR A 253 3.74 -3.28 -3.83
N GLY A 254 3.30 -2.85 -2.66
CA GLY A 254 3.21 -1.43 -2.31
C GLY A 254 4.57 -0.73 -2.28
N THR A 255 5.59 -1.39 -1.72
CA THR A 255 6.94 -0.83 -1.67
C THR A 255 7.66 -0.89 -3.02
N PHE A 256 7.40 -1.89 -3.87
CA PHE A 256 7.87 -1.92 -5.25
C PHE A 256 7.22 -0.81 -6.10
N ALA A 257 5.93 -0.58 -5.93
CA ALA A 257 5.23 0.52 -6.59
C ALA A 257 5.79 1.87 -6.13
N LEU A 258 6.03 2.07 -4.83
CA LEU A 258 6.67 3.27 -4.30
C LEU A 258 8.07 3.47 -4.90
N ALA A 259 8.90 2.42 -4.93
CA ALA A 259 10.24 2.49 -5.53
C ALA A 259 10.19 2.91 -7.00
N ALA A 260 9.26 2.36 -7.77
CA ALA A 260 9.09 2.70 -9.18
C ALA A 260 8.63 4.15 -9.38
N MET A 261 7.73 4.66 -8.54
CA MET A 261 7.27 6.05 -8.63
C MET A 261 8.38 7.04 -8.26
N VAL A 262 9.23 6.69 -7.29
CA VAL A 262 10.43 7.46 -6.95
C VAL A 262 11.47 7.38 -8.10
N ALA A 263 11.62 6.22 -8.71
CA ALA A 263 12.47 6.05 -9.90
C ALA A 263 11.98 6.91 -11.08
N PHE A 264 10.67 6.99 -11.29
CA PHE A 264 10.08 7.86 -12.30
C PHE A 264 10.37 9.34 -12.01
N ALA A 265 10.20 9.78 -10.76
CA ALA A 265 10.56 11.13 -10.31
C ALA A 265 12.06 11.42 -10.53
N TYR A 266 12.94 10.44 -10.25
CA TYR A 266 14.38 10.53 -10.52
C TYR A 266 14.67 10.78 -11.99
N LEU A 267 14.06 9.99 -12.89
CA LEU A 267 14.27 10.14 -14.32
C LEU A 267 13.72 11.47 -14.87
N ILE A 268 12.57 11.94 -14.37
CA ILE A 268 12.03 13.27 -14.72
C ILE A 268 13.01 14.37 -14.32
N LYS A 269 13.58 14.28 -13.11
CA LYS A 269 14.56 15.25 -12.62
C LYS A 269 15.82 15.26 -13.47
N GLU A 270 16.34 14.10 -13.82
CA GLU A 270 17.56 13.97 -14.64
C GLU A 270 17.37 14.54 -16.05
N GLN A 271 16.14 14.46 -16.59
CA GLN A 271 15.80 14.98 -17.90
C GLN A 271 15.25 16.42 -17.90
N ALA A 272 15.36 17.13 -16.78
CA ALA A 272 14.78 18.48 -16.62
C ALA A 272 15.23 19.47 -17.70
N GLU A 273 16.50 19.44 -18.07
CA GLU A 273 17.10 20.35 -19.06
C GLU A 273 17.19 19.76 -20.48
N GLU A 274 16.79 18.50 -20.68
CA GLU A 274 16.84 17.87 -22.01
C GLU A 274 15.80 18.52 -22.95
N LYS A 275 16.26 18.96 -24.12
CA LYS A 275 15.44 19.60 -25.14
C LYS A 275 15.07 18.65 -26.28
N ARG A 276 15.77 17.53 -26.42
CA ARG A 276 15.61 16.61 -27.53
C ARG A 276 14.45 15.66 -27.25
N TRP A 277 13.36 15.82 -27.97
CA TRP A 277 12.13 15.04 -27.79
C TRP A 277 12.36 13.53 -27.86
N TYR A 278 13.25 13.05 -28.73
CA TYR A 278 13.50 11.60 -28.85
C TYR A 278 14.15 10.97 -27.61
N LYS A 279 14.81 11.77 -26.77
CA LYS A 279 15.34 11.30 -25.48
C LYS A 279 14.27 11.30 -24.37
N LEU A 280 13.20 12.09 -24.52
CA LEU A 280 12.07 12.13 -23.62
C LEU A 280 11.04 11.05 -23.95
N THR A 281 10.97 10.62 -25.21
CA THR A 281 10.02 9.61 -25.69
C THR A 281 10.04 8.31 -24.87
N PRO A 282 11.19 7.71 -24.52
CA PRO A 282 11.19 6.47 -23.73
C PRO A 282 10.54 6.64 -22.35
N ILE A 283 10.77 7.78 -21.67
CA ILE A 283 10.16 8.08 -20.39
C ILE A 283 8.65 8.35 -20.54
N TRP A 284 8.26 9.03 -21.63
CA TRP A 284 6.86 9.25 -21.96
C TRP A 284 6.13 7.93 -22.21
N LEU A 285 6.69 7.06 -23.05
CA LEU A 285 6.13 5.72 -23.32
C LEU A 285 6.00 4.89 -22.06
N LEU A 286 7.01 4.93 -21.18
CA LEU A 286 6.98 4.22 -19.91
C LEU A 286 5.91 4.80 -18.98
N GLY A 287 5.77 6.13 -18.91
CA GLY A 287 4.69 6.77 -18.16
C GLY A 287 3.30 6.38 -18.66
N VAL A 288 3.13 6.33 -19.98
CA VAL A 288 1.89 5.81 -20.60
C VAL A 288 1.68 4.35 -20.22
N ALA A 289 2.71 3.51 -20.32
CA ALA A 289 2.63 2.09 -19.97
C ALA A 289 2.24 1.89 -18.49
N LEU A 290 2.83 2.64 -17.56
CA LEU A 290 2.51 2.58 -16.14
C LEU A 290 1.05 2.94 -15.83
N CYS A 291 0.49 3.89 -16.58
CA CYS A 291 -0.92 4.24 -16.45
C CYS A 291 -1.85 3.24 -17.15
N PHE A 292 -1.43 2.72 -18.30
CA PHE A 292 -2.27 1.92 -19.18
C PHE A 292 -2.26 0.41 -18.83
N VAL A 293 -1.10 -0.15 -18.50
CA VAL A 293 -0.91 -1.59 -18.26
C VAL A 293 -1.85 -2.15 -17.19
N PRO A 294 -2.05 -1.52 -16.03
CA PRO A 294 -2.96 -2.05 -15.00
C PRO A 294 -4.40 -2.23 -15.47
N VAL A 295 -4.81 -1.50 -16.51
CA VAL A 295 -6.17 -1.53 -17.06
C VAL A 295 -6.27 -2.46 -18.27
N ALA A 296 -5.20 -2.53 -19.09
CA ALA A 296 -5.18 -3.29 -20.34
C ALA A 296 -5.25 -4.81 -20.13
N PHE A 297 -4.73 -5.30 -19.00
CA PHE A 297 -4.70 -6.74 -18.68
C PHE A 297 -6.05 -7.34 -18.26
N ARG A 298 -7.13 -6.56 -18.25
CA ARG A 298 -8.46 -7.10 -17.97
C ARG A 298 -9.08 -7.78 -19.17
N GLN A 299 -9.33 -9.07 -19.04
CA GLN A 299 -9.77 -10.04 -20.05
C GLN A 299 -11.09 -9.74 -20.80
N ARG A 300 -11.76 -8.60 -20.61
CA ARG A 300 -12.93 -8.20 -21.39
C ARG A 300 -12.70 -7.01 -22.29
N VAL A 301 -11.47 -6.86 -22.76
CA VAL A 301 -11.08 -5.90 -23.81
C VAL A 301 -11.95 -6.01 -25.06
N GLN A 302 -12.42 -7.21 -25.38
CA GLN A 302 -13.25 -7.46 -26.56
C GLN A 302 -14.70 -7.00 -26.40
N GLU A 303 -15.22 -6.86 -25.16
CA GLU A 303 -16.58 -6.39 -24.90
C GLU A 303 -16.68 -4.87 -24.74
N ALA A 304 -15.61 -4.21 -24.30
CA ALA A 304 -15.53 -2.75 -24.29
C ALA A 304 -15.15 -2.28 -25.70
N GLY A 305 -16.05 -1.62 -26.39
CA GLY A 305 -15.82 -1.13 -27.77
C GLY A 305 -14.49 -0.37 -27.93
N GLY A 306 -13.88 -0.43 -29.08
CA GLY A 306 -12.55 0.14 -29.36
C GLY A 306 -12.35 1.60 -28.91
N SER A 307 -13.42 2.38 -28.83
CA SER A 307 -13.42 3.78 -28.36
C SER A 307 -12.95 3.93 -26.91
N TYR A 308 -13.29 3.00 -26.00
CA TYR A 308 -12.88 3.04 -24.59
C TYR A 308 -11.36 3.00 -24.42
N TRP A 309 -10.69 2.12 -25.17
CA TRP A 309 -9.25 1.95 -25.12
C TRP A 309 -8.50 3.14 -25.66
N VAL A 310 -9.02 3.74 -26.74
CA VAL A 310 -8.44 4.96 -27.33
C VAL A 310 -8.53 6.13 -26.34
N ILE A 311 -9.67 6.30 -25.67
CA ILE A 311 -9.85 7.35 -24.66
C ILE A 311 -8.90 7.15 -23.50
N TYR A 312 -8.80 5.92 -22.99
CA TYR A 312 -7.95 5.62 -21.84
C TYR A 312 -6.46 5.78 -22.15
N ALA A 313 -6.02 5.28 -23.32
CA ALA A 313 -4.65 5.49 -23.80
C ALA A 313 -4.37 6.99 -24.03
N GLY A 314 -5.34 7.73 -24.57
CA GLY A 314 -5.24 9.17 -24.77
C GLY A 314 -5.09 9.94 -23.46
N ILE A 315 -5.88 9.63 -22.44
CA ILE A 315 -5.76 10.23 -21.10
C ILE A 315 -4.39 9.91 -20.48
N SER A 316 -3.94 8.65 -20.54
CA SER A 316 -2.62 8.24 -20.04
C SER A 316 -1.48 8.99 -20.75
N ALA A 317 -1.59 9.14 -22.07
CA ALA A 317 -0.63 9.90 -22.89
C ALA A 317 -0.60 11.39 -22.53
N LEU A 318 -1.76 11.99 -22.27
CA LEU A 318 -1.87 13.39 -21.84
C LEU A 318 -1.30 13.63 -20.45
N ILE A 319 -1.56 12.73 -19.49
CA ILE A 319 -0.98 12.81 -18.14
C ILE A 319 0.54 12.73 -18.21
N ALA A 320 1.07 11.73 -18.91
CA ALA A 320 2.52 11.56 -19.08
C ALA A 320 3.17 12.77 -19.81
N ALA A 321 2.51 13.31 -20.83
CA ALA A 321 2.97 14.51 -21.53
C ALA A 321 2.93 15.74 -20.61
N GLY A 322 1.87 15.93 -19.83
CA GLY A 322 1.76 17.04 -18.86
C GLY A 322 2.88 17.02 -17.81
N ILE A 323 3.22 15.84 -17.30
CA ILE A 323 4.34 15.65 -16.37
C ILE A 323 5.67 16.06 -17.03
N LEU A 324 5.91 15.61 -18.28
CA LEU A 324 7.12 15.94 -19.02
C LEU A 324 7.21 17.42 -19.39
N LEU A 325 6.11 18.06 -19.72
CA LEU A 325 6.06 19.51 -19.96
C LEU A 325 6.38 20.30 -18.70
N GLY A 326 5.90 19.86 -17.55
CA GLY A 326 6.18 20.46 -16.24
C GLY A 326 7.54 20.11 -15.64
N ARG A 327 8.35 19.24 -16.27
CA ARG A 327 9.57 18.62 -15.68
C ARG A 327 10.55 19.58 -15.02
N LYS A 328 10.76 20.79 -15.54
CA LYS A 328 11.65 21.79 -14.94
C LYS A 328 11.16 22.26 -13.56
N ARG A 329 9.86 22.55 -13.44
CA ARG A 329 9.25 22.96 -12.17
C ARG A 329 9.25 21.81 -11.17
N ILE A 330 8.92 20.60 -11.65
CA ILE A 330 8.95 19.37 -10.86
C ILE A 330 10.38 19.12 -10.33
N ALA A 331 11.37 19.13 -11.21
CA ALA A 331 12.76 18.90 -10.85
C ALA A 331 13.32 19.89 -9.81
N ALA A 332 12.89 21.15 -9.90
CA ALA A 332 13.31 22.19 -8.97
C ALA A 332 12.85 21.95 -7.52
N ARG A 333 11.78 21.19 -7.32
CA ARG A 333 11.23 20.87 -6.00
C ARG A 333 11.56 19.46 -5.51
N LEU A 334 11.99 18.57 -6.39
CA LEU A 334 12.38 17.21 -6.01
C LEU A 334 13.65 17.24 -5.15
N PRO A 335 13.74 16.35 -4.13
CA PRO A 335 14.92 16.23 -3.27
C PRO A 335 16.17 15.84 -4.08
N ALA A 336 17.34 15.88 -3.45
CA ALA A 336 18.60 15.47 -4.06
C ALA A 336 18.54 14.06 -4.64
N ASN A 337 19.30 13.79 -5.68
CA ASN A 337 19.30 12.49 -6.37
C ASN A 337 19.69 11.33 -5.44
N GLU A 338 20.55 11.61 -4.46
CA GLU A 338 21.00 10.68 -3.44
C GLU A 338 19.83 10.24 -2.55
N VAL A 339 18.92 11.17 -2.21
CA VAL A 339 17.69 10.85 -1.43
C VAL A 339 16.74 9.99 -2.25
N LEU A 340 16.53 10.33 -3.52
CA LEU A 340 15.69 9.55 -4.43
C LEU A 340 16.21 8.11 -4.58
N ASP A 341 17.53 7.98 -4.78
CA ASP A 341 18.21 6.70 -4.92
C ASP A 341 18.15 5.87 -3.62
N ASP A 342 18.26 6.50 -2.46
CA ASP A 342 18.19 5.84 -1.16
C ASP A 342 16.75 5.37 -0.83
N VAL A 343 15.75 6.21 -1.10
CA VAL A 343 14.32 5.82 -0.94
C VAL A 343 13.99 4.63 -1.85
N MET A 344 14.41 4.68 -3.12
CA MET A 344 14.21 3.59 -4.06
C MET A 344 14.86 2.29 -3.57
N TYR A 345 16.12 2.35 -3.11
CA TYR A 345 16.84 1.20 -2.57
C TYR A 345 16.16 0.61 -1.33
N LYS A 346 15.81 1.44 -0.36
CA LYS A 346 15.16 0.99 0.88
C LYS A 346 13.79 0.38 0.60
N SER A 347 13.03 0.98 -0.30
CA SER A 347 11.71 0.45 -0.69
C SER A 347 11.84 -0.92 -1.35
N ILE A 348 12.77 -1.10 -2.28
CA ILE A 348 13.02 -2.41 -2.92
C ILE A 348 13.52 -3.44 -1.88
N THR A 349 14.40 -3.04 -0.96
CA THR A 349 14.93 -3.94 0.07
C THR A 349 13.80 -4.47 0.98
N VAL A 350 12.94 -3.59 1.48
CA VAL A 350 11.78 -3.97 2.29
C VAL A 350 10.82 -4.83 1.48
N GLY A 351 10.51 -4.40 0.26
CA GLY A 351 9.62 -5.13 -0.64
C GLY A 351 10.11 -6.54 -0.94
N PHE A 352 11.38 -6.70 -1.23
CA PHE A 352 11.99 -8.00 -1.51
C PHE A 352 11.96 -8.93 -0.30
N ALA A 353 12.23 -8.42 0.89
CA ALA A 353 12.16 -9.21 2.13
C ALA A 353 10.74 -9.74 2.36
N PHE A 354 9.72 -8.87 2.30
CA PHE A 354 8.34 -9.28 2.50
C PHE A 354 7.80 -10.15 1.35
N PHE A 355 8.19 -9.87 0.12
CA PHE A 355 7.81 -10.69 -1.02
C PHE A 355 8.43 -12.10 -0.96
N THR A 356 9.65 -12.23 -0.42
CA THR A 356 10.29 -13.53 -0.15
C THR A 356 9.50 -14.31 0.90
N ILE A 357 9.15 -13.65 2.02
CA ILE A 357 8.30 -14.26 3.05
C ILE A 357 6.96 -14.68 2.44
N ALA A 358 6.33 -13.82 1.68
CA ALA A 358 5.05 -14.11 1.01
C ALA A 358 5.16 -15.32 0.07
N THR A 359 6.22 -15.42 -0.73
CA THR A 359 6.44 -16.55 -1.64
C THR A 359 6.55 -17.88 -0.88
N VAL A 360 7.30 -17.90 0.24
CA VAL A 360 7.40 -19.08 1.10
C VAL A 360 6.04 -19.44 1.73
N LEU A 361 5.34 -18.45 2.29
CA LEU A 361 4.01 -18.68 2.87
C LEU A 361 2.99 -19.15 1.82
N GLY A 362 3.09 -18.65 0.58
CA GLY A 362 2.27 -19.09 -0.54
C GLY A 362 2.51 -20.55 -0.94
N ALA A 363 3.78 -20.98 -0.91
CA ALA A 363 4.14 -22.37 -1.17
C ALA A 363 3.61 -23.31 -0.06
N LEU A 364 3.69 -22.90 1.20
CA LEU A 364 3.13 -23.66 2.32
C LEU A 364 1.59 -23.75 2.23
N TRP A 365 0.94 -22.66 1.85
CA TRP A 365 -0.48 -22.65 1.57
C TRP A 365 -0.86 -23.59 0.39
N ALA A 366 -0.08 -23.58 -0.69
CA ALA A 366 -0.29 -24.46 -1.84
C ALA A 366 -0.20 -25.93 -1.44
N ALA A 367 0.74 -26.29 -0.56
CA ALA A 367 0.88 -27.66 -0.06
C ALA A 367 -0.38 -28.10 0.72
N ASP A 368 -0.95 -27.21 1.56
CA ASP A 368 -2.19 -27.48 2.30
C ASP A 368 -3.41 -27.58 1.38
N ALA A 369 -3.54 -26.67 0.42
CA ALA A 369 -4.73 -26.53 -0.40
C ALA A 369 -4.78 -27.54 -1.58
N TRP A 370 -3.62 -27.89 -2.15
CA TRP A 370 -3.51 -28.70 -3.37
C TRP A 370 -2.52 -29.88 -3.26
N GLY A 371 -1.90 -30.10 -2.10
CA GLY A 371 -1.01 -31.25 -1.85
C GLY A 371 0.40 -31.09 -2.42
N GLY A 372 0.80 -29.91 -2.90
CA GLY A 372 2.14 -29.66 -3.44
C GLY A 372 2.62 -28.24 -3.21
N TYR A 373 3.92 -28.09 -2.87
CA TYR A 373 4.50 -26.78 -2.59
C TYR A 373 4.63 -25.88 -3.82
N TRP A 374 4.76 -26.48 -5.02
CA TRP A 374 5.02 -25.77 -6.25
C TRP A 374 4.59 -26.61 -7.46
N SER A 375 3.73 -26.06 -8.28
CA SER A 375 3.15 -26.75 -9.45
C SER A 375 3.54 -26.13 -10.80
N TRP A 376 4.35 -25.06 -10.80
CA TRP A 376 4.72 -24.28 -11.98
C TRP A 376 3.51 -23.64 -12.68
N ASP A 377 2.47 -23.36 -11.93
CA ASP A 377 1.35 -22.60 -12.48
C ASP A 377 1.79 -21.18 -12.91
N PRO A 378 0.99 -20.50 -13.73
CA PRO A 378 1.34 -19.17 -14.19
C PRO A 378 1.57 -18.15 -13.06
N LYS A 379 0.86 -18.23 -11.92
CA LYS A 379 1.03 -17.31 -10.77
C LYS A 379 2.34 -17.57 -10.05
N GLU A 380 2.66 -18.84 -9.79
CA GLU A 380 3.91 -19.25 -9.17
C GLU A 380 5.12 -18.85 -10.04
N THR A 381 5.04 -19.14 -11.34
CA THR A 381 6.07 -18.79 -12.32
C THR A 381 6.32 -17.28 -12.36
N TRP A 382 5.25 -16.46 -12.39
CA TRP A 382 5.39 -15.01 -12.37
C TRP A 382 5.89 -14.48 -11.03
N ALA A 383 5.49 -15.09 -9.91
CA ALA A 383 6.04 -14.74 -8.59
C ALA A 383 7.57 -14.98 -8.55
N LEU A 384 8.04 -16.10 -9.10
CA LEU A 384 9.47 -16.38 -9.23
C LEU A 384 10.17 -15.34 -10.13
N ILE A 385 9.57 -14.97 -11.27
CA ILE A 385 10.14 -13.94 -12.17
C ILE A 385 10.27 -12.60 -11.44
N VAL A 386 9.26 -12.18 -10.71
CA VAL A 386 9.31 -10.95 -9.89
C VAL A 386 10.39 -11.06 -8.83
N TRP A 387 10.47 -12.18 -8.12
CA TRP A 387 11.49 -12.42 -7.10
C TRP A 387 12.90 -12.34 -7.68
N LEU A 388 13.17 -13.05 -8.79
CA LEU A 388 14.46 -13.02 -9.49
C LEU A 388 14.82 -11.61 -9.99
N ASN A 389 13.84 -10.87 -10.50
CA ASN A 389 14.05 -9.49 -10.97
C ASN A 389 14.59 -8.59 -9.85
N TYR A 390 13.96 -8.60 -8.67
CA TYR A 390 14.41 -7.77 -7.55
C TYR A 390 15.63 -8.35 -6.83
N ALA A 391 15.81 -9.67 -6.79
CA ALA A 391 17.03 -10.28 -6.32
C ALA A 391 18.24 -9.83 -7.15
N ALA A 392 18.10 -9.87 -8.49
CA ALA A 392 19.13 -9.39 -9.40
C ALA A 392 19.41 -7.90 -9.24
N TRP A 393 18.36 -7.08 -9.11
CA TRP A 393 18.50 -5.64 -8.84
C TRP A 393 19.32 -5.37 -7.56
N LEU A 394 18.98 -6.06 -6.46
CA LEU A 394 19.68 -5.92 -5.18
C LEU A 394 21.10 -6.47 -5.26
N HIS A 395 21.32 -7.59 -5.93
CA HIS A 395 22.65 -8.17 -6.16
C HIS A 395 23.54 -7.18 -6.90
N MET A 396 23.07 -6.62 -8.01
CA MET A 396 23.81 -5.60 -8.76
C MET A 396 24.05 -4.33 -7.96
N ARG A 397 23.10 -3.95 -7.11
CA ARG A 397 23.28 -2.81 -6.19
C ARG A 397 24.41 -3.02 -5.19
N LEU A 398 24.49 -4.22 -4.60
CA LEU A 398 25.47 -4.54 -3.56
C LEU A 398 26.85 -4.88 -4.15
N MET A 399 26.92 -5.63 -5.26
CA MET A 399 28.18 -6.10 -5.83
C MET A 399 28.80 -5.14 -6.83
N SER A 400 28.00 -4.53 -7.69
CA SER A 400 28.48 -3.67 -8.79
C SER A 400 28.19 -2.18 -8.56
N GLY A 401 27.61 -1.80 -7.42
CA GLY A 401 27.28 -0.41 -7.09
C GLY A 401 26.21 0.20 -8.00
N LEU A 402 25.27 -0.58 -8.52
CA LEU A 402 24.16 -0.10 -9.35
C LEU A 402 23.42 1.05 -8.69
N ARG A 403 23.51 2.24 -9.26
CA ARG A 403 22.90 3.47 -8.74
C ARG A 403 22.42 4.37 -9.89
N GLY A 404 21.64 5.37 -9.50
CA GLY A 404 21.25 6.44 -10.42
C GLY A 404 20.36 5.94 -11.56
N ARG A 405 20.62 6.45 -12.76
CA ARG A 405 19.76 6.23 -13.94
C ARG A 405 19.52 4.75 -14.28
N PRO A 406 20.52 3.86 -14.35
CA PRO A 406 20.27 2.44 -14.66
C PRO A 406 19.40 1.76 -13.59
N ALA A 407 19.63 2.09 -12.30
CA ALA A 407 18.85 1.56 -11.21
C ALA A 407 17.38 2.01 -11.29
N ALA A 408 17.14 3.29 -11.64
CA ALA A 408 15.81 3.85 -11.80
C ALA A 408 15.05 3.21 -12.98
N TRP A 409 15.71 3.04 -14.15
CA TRP A 409 15.09 2.35 -15.28
C TRP A 409 14.71 0.91 -14.94
N TRP A 410 15.60 0.19 -14.26
CA TRP A 410 15.33 -1.19 -13.86
C TRP A 410 14.19 -1.30 -12.83
N ALA A 411 14.11 -0.38 -11.86
CA ALA A 411 13.02 -0.34 -10.89
C ALA A 411 11.64 -0.13 -11.56
N LEU A 412 11.58 0.71 -12.60
CA LEU A 412 10.35 0.94 -13.38
C LEU A 412 9.94 -0.30 -14.20
N VAL A 413 10.89 -0.91 -14.88
CA VAL A 413 10.65 -2.17 -15.61
C VAL A 413 10.22 -3.26 -14.63
N GLY A 414 10.83 -3.31 -13.44
CA GLY A 414 10.45 -4.23 -12.37
C GLY A 414 8.99 -4.08 -11.93
N LEU A 415 8.46 -2.86 -11.87
CA LEU A 415 7.03 -2.66 -11.58
C LEU A 415 6.14 -3.20 -12.69
N LEU A 416 6.50 -3.01 -13.95
CA LEU A 416 5.74 -3.61 -15.07
C LEU A 416 5.73 -5.14 -14.96
N VAL A 417 6.87 -5.76 -14.68
CA VAL A 417 6.96 -7.22 -14.45
C VAL A 417 6.05 -7.64 -13.28
N THR A 418 6.02 -6.86 -12.19
CA THR A 418 5.17 -7.12 -11.02
C THR A 418 3.69 -7.02 -11.37
N THR A 419 3.31 -6.05 -12.20
CA THR A 419 1.92 -5.87 -12.64
C THR A 419 1.43 -7.06 -13.47
N PHE A 420 2.28 -7.63 -14.32
CA PHE A 420 1.97 -8.85 -15.05
C PHE A 420 1.69 -10.05 -14.13
N ALA A 421 2.40 -10.14 -13.00
CA ALA A 421 2.18 -11.22 -12.02
C ALA A 421 0.81 -11.13 -11.34
N LEU A 422 0.28 -9.89 -11.14
CA LEU A 422 -1.03 -9.66 -10.51
C LEU A 422 -2.21 -10.07 -11.40
N ASP A 423 -2.05 -10.05 -12.72
CA ASP A 423 -3.16 -10.20 -13.68
C ASP A 423 -3.44 -11.64 -14.10
N ARG A 424 -2.50 -12.56 -13.94
CA ARG A 424 -2.67 -13.93 -14.41
C ARG A 424 -3.66 -14.70 -13.53
N LYS A 425 -4.84 -15.02 -14.10
CA LYS A 425 -5.77 -15.96 -13.48
C LYS A 425 -5.13 -17.33 -13.42
N SER A 426 -5.25 -18.01 -12.27
CA SER A 426 -5.09 -19.46 -12.24
C SER A 426 -6.07 -20.08 -13.24
N VAL A 427 -5.58 -20.95 -14.06
CA VAL A 427 -6.42 -21.84 -14.90
C VAL A 427 -7.02 -22.86 -13.93
N VAL A 428 -8.12 -22.51 -13.27
CA VAL A 428 -9.08 -23.43 -12.64
C VAL A 428 -10.46 -22.84 -12.86
#